data_9ae6e738cd5aa4b22cde28da11227b3e
#
_entry.id   9ae6e738cd5aa4b22cde28da11227b3e
#
_cell.length_a   1.000
_cell.length_b   1.000
_cell.length_c   1.000
_cell.angle_alpha   90.00
_cell.angle_beta   90.00
_cell.angle_gamma   90.00
#
_symmetry.space_group_name_H-M   'P 1'
#
loop_
_entity.id
_entity.type
_entity.pdbx_description
1 polymer ?
#
loop_
_entity_poly.entity_id
_entity_poly.type
_entity_poly.pdbx_seq_one_letter_code
_entity_poly.pdbx_strand_id
1 'polypeptide(L)'
;MDAASLYKSLDQPDRADHLWRYTPWKRVHPSGDLDEIPIAASPKLTLTNLDDSSALVGISVEEGVVGAEVLPESDEVTASFIRAAAKESVYTLKVENNFVSNSPIVLDIDTGDSNCALHLTLDIGRNCEFELITQISGAAPWTGFLRTGRIGDGSILNDVVIGHTDTGILLRVDSIAIGRDAQVKAGTVSSGSERTKADLRYKMGETGGH
;
A
#
# COMPACT_ATOMS: atom_id res chain seq x y z
N MET A 1 -20.08 8.45 1.70
CA MET A 1 -19.87 7.87 3.07
C MET A 1 -18.38 8.05 3.34
N ASP A 2 -17.98 8.57 4.49
CA ASP A 2 -16.55 8.63 4.85
C ASP A 2 -16.01 7.23 5.23
N ALA A 3 -14.69 7.09 5.24
CA ALA A 3 -14.04 5.79 5.46
C ALA A 3 -14.36 5.17 6.84
N ALA A 4 -14.54 6.00 7.87
CA ALA A 4 -14.87 5.53 9.20
C ALA A 4 -16.29 4.98 9.26
N SER A 5 -17.24 5.68 8.63
CA SER A 5 -18.64 5.23 8.51
C SER A 5 -18.75 3.97 7.67
N LEU A 6 -17.97 3.86 6.60
CA LEU A 6 -17.92 2.65 5.79
C LEU A 6 -17.41 1.47 6.62
N TYR A 7 -16.24 1.62 7.27
CA TYR A 7 -15.67 0.56 8.12
C TYR A 7 -16.68 0.04 9.17
N LYS A 8 -17.37 0.95 9.85
CA LYS A 8 -18.37 0.59 10.88
C LYS A 8 -19.64 -0.06 10.33
N SER A 9 -19.90 0.08 9.03
CA SER A 9 -21.05 -0.55 8.36
C SER A 9 -20.75 -1.95 7.83
N LEU A 10 -19.48 -2.34 7.76
CA LEU A 10 -19.07 -3.65 7.28
C LEU A 10 -19.18 -4.71 8.39
N ASP A 11 -19.54 -5.92 8.00
CA ASP A 11 -19.52 -7.05 8.91
C ASP A 11 -18.08 -7.33 9.36
N GLN A 12 -17.91 -7.55 10.66
CA GLN A 12 -16.60 -7.85 11.22
C GLN A 12 -16.12 -9.24 10.73
N PRO A 13 -14.83 -9.37 10.38
CA PRO A 13 -14.30 -10.61 9.84
C PRO A 13 -14.45 -11.79 10.79
N ASP A 14 -15.07 -12.86 10.32
CA ASP A 14 -15.21 -14.11 11.10
C ASP A 14 -13.98 -15.01 10.88
N ARG A 15 -13.63 -15.79 11.88
CA ARG A 15 -12.61 -16.84 11.78
C ARG A 15 -13.00 -17.98 10.81
N ALA A 16 -14.27 -18.09 10.45
CA ALA A 16 -14.74 -18.99 9.41
C ALA A 16 -14.26 -18.55 8.01
N ASP A 17 -14.05 -17.27 7.81
CA ASP A 17 -13.52 -16.73 6.57
C ASP A 17 -12.08 -17.19 6.36
N HIS A 18 -11.80 -17.66 5.15
CA HIS A 18 -10.47 -18.20 4.81
C HIS A 18 -9.35 -17.18 5.09
N LEU A 19 -9.57 -15.89 4.77
CA LEU A 19 -8.61 -14.80 4.98
C LEU A 19 -8.29 -14.55 6.47
N TRP A 20 -9.20 -14.93 7.37
CA TRP A 20 -9.11 -14.59 8.80
C TRP A 20 -8.92 -15.80 9.71
N ARG A 21 -8.90 -17.00 9.15
CA ARG A 21 -8.79 -18.26 9.90
C ARG A 21 -7.56 -18.32 10.81
N TYR A 22 -6.40 -17.91 10.29
CA TYR A 22 -5.12 -18.02 10.99
C TYR A 22 -4.69 -16.72 11.65
N THR A 23 -5.20 -15.59 11.17
CA THR A 23 -4.86 -14.27 11.69
C THR A 23 -6.16 -13.52 12.03
N PRO A 24 -6.80 -13.82 13.18
CA PRO A 24 -8.05 -13.17 13.56
C PRO A 24 -7.90 -11.65 13.65
N TRP A 25 -8.93 -10.91 13.22
CA TRP A 25 -8.96 -9.45 13.22
C TRP A 25 -8.46 -8.82 14.53
N LYS A 26 -8.96 -9.34 15.68
CA LYS A 26 -8.51 -8.91 17.01
C LYS A 26 -6.99 -8.94 17.24
N ARG A 27 -6.25 -9.74 16.51
CA ARG A 27 -4.79 -9.88 16.68
C ARG A 27 -4.00 -8.87 15.85
N VAL A 28 -4.62 -8.27 14.85
CA VAL A 28 -3.99 -7.27 13.98
C VAL A 28 -4.57 -5.88 14.19
N HIS A 29 -5.64 -5.77 14.96
CA HIS A 29 -6.20 -4.51 15.42
C HIS A 29 -5.35 -3.93 16.56
N PRO A 30 -5.03 -2.64 16.57
CA PRO A 30 -4.08 -2.06 17.54
C PRO A 30 -4.56 -2.13 18.99
N SER A 31 -5.86 -1.97 19.26
CA SER A 31 -6.44 -2.06 20.61
C SER A 31 -7.17 -3.38 20.86
N GLY A 32 -7.50 -4.12 19.81
CA GLY A 32 -8.40 -5.28 19.87
C GLY A 32 -9.88 -4.94 20.05
N ASP A 33 -10.22 -3.66 20.16
CA ASP A 33 -11.61 -3.17 20.13
C ASP A 33 -12.01 -2.84 18.69
N LEU A 34 -12.91 -3.65 18.15
CA LEU A 34 -13.29 -3.62 16.74
C LEU A 34 -14.05 -2.34 16.34
N ASP A 35 -14.62 -1.62 17.31
CA ASP A 35 -15.34 -0.37 17.08
C ASP A 35 -14.43 0.86 17.12
N GLU A 36 -13.19 0.68 17.58
CA GLU A 36 -12.20 1.74 17.70
C GLU A 36 -11.41 1.91 16.39
N ILE A 37 -11.25 3.16 15.96
CA ILE A 37 -10.32 3.53 14.89
C ILE A 37 -9.14 4.23 15.55
N PRO A 38 -7.90 3.74 15.40
CA PRO A 38 -6.75 4.31 16.08
C PRO A 38 -6.49 5.74 15.59
N ILE A 39 -5.99 6.56 16.50
CA ILE A 39 -5.33 7.80 16.12
C ILE A 39 -3.95 7.39 15.57
N ALA A 40 -3.71 7.71 14.31
CA ALA A 40 -2.47 7.40 13.64
C ALA A 40 -1.74 8.68 13.20
N ALA A 41 -0.43 8.66 13.30
CA ALA A 41 0.43 9.69 12.76
C ALA A 41 0.66 9.49 11.26
N SER A 42 1.00 10.57 10.57
CA SER A 42 1.47 10.51 9.19
C SER A 42 2.93 10.07 9.15
N PRO A 43 3.32 9.15 8.28
CA PRO A 43 4.71 8.80 8.09
C PRO A 43 5.47 9.90 7.38
N LYS A 44 6.79 9.85 7.48
CA LYS A 44 7.67 10.63 6.62
C LYS A 44 7.99 9.80 5.37
N LEU A 45 7.76 10.40 4.19
CA LEU A 45 8.07 9.78 2.91
C LEU A 45 9.29 10.44 2.29
N THR A 46 10.19 9.62 1.73
CA THR A 46 11.36 10.10 0.97
C THR A 46 11.49 9.27 -0.30
N LEU A 47 11.52 9.92 -1.45
CA LEU A 47 11.72 9.28 -2.74
C LEU A 47 13.14 9.53 -3.22
N THR A 48 13.86 8.47 -3.59
CA THR A 48 15.23 8.56 -4.08
C THR A 48 15.45 7.62 -5.27
N ASN A 49 16.44 7.93 -6.10
CA ASN A 49 16.99 6.98 -7.05
C ASN A 49 18.26 6.39 -6.42
N LEU A 50 18.43 5.07 -6.45
CA LEU A 50 19.47 4.40 -5.69
C LEU A 50 20.88 4.81 -6.14
N ASP A 51 21.08 5.01 -7.44
CA ASP A 51 22.41 5.32 -8.02
C ASP A 51 22.59 6.81 -8.35
N ASP A 52 21.50 7.55 -8.50
CA ASP A 52 21.54 8.98 -8.86
C ASP A 52 20.55 9.77 -8.02
N SER A 53 21.05 10.40 -6.98
CA SER A 53 20.26 11.25 -6.10
C SER A 53 19.86 12.61 -6.73
N SER A 54 20.27 12.91 -7.97
CA SER A 54 20.21 14.26 -8.49
C SER A 54 18.94 14.63 -9.27
N ALA A 55 18.18 13.68 -9.80
CA ALA A 55 16.94 14.04 -10.52
C ALA A 55 15.95 12.89 -10.66
N LEU A 56 14.83 12.99 -9.96
CA LEU A 56 13.63 12.18 -10.16
C LEU A 56 12.71 12.86 -11.19
N VAL A 57 13.17 12.99 -12.43
CA VAL A 57 12.36 13.59 -13.50
C VAL A 57 11.32 12.59 -13.96
N GLY A 58 10.04 12.99 -13.92
CA GLY A 58 8.92 12.16 -14.36
C GLY A 58 8.38 11.20 -13.28
N ILE A 59 8.91 11.27 -12.05
CA ILE A 59 8.36 10.56 -10.90
C ILE A 59 8.33 11.45 -9.67
N SER A 60 7.23 11.43 -8.91
CA SER A 60 7.04 12.25 -7.71
C SER A 60 6.13 11.56 -6.71
N VAL A 61 6.20 12.00 -5.45
CA VAL A 61 5.21 11.73 -4.43
C VAL A 61 4.49 13.02 -4.10
N GLU A 62 3.18 13.03 -4.28
CA GLU A 62 2.30 14.18 -4.06
C GLU A 62 1.33 13.87 -2.92
N GLU A 63 0.97 14.89 -2.12
CA GLU A 63 -0.10 14.75 -1.13
C GLU A 63 -1.46 14.70 -1.85
N GLY A 64 -2.36 13.87 -1.33
CA GLY A 64 -3.69 13.67 -1.86
C GLY A 64 -3.88 12.37 -2.65
N VAL A 65 -5.15 12.01 -2.85
CA VAL A 65 -5.54 10.80 -3.61
C VAL A 65 -6.12 11.20 -4.95
N VAL A 66 -5.65 10.55 -5.97
CA VAL A 66 -6.31 10.49 -7.26
C VAL A 66 -7.16 9.21 -7.31
N GLY A 67 -8.42 9.33 -6.96
CA GLY A 67 -9.56 8.47 -7.29
C GLY A 67 -9.33 6.96 -7.43
N ALA A 68 -8.55 6.34 -6.54
CA ALA A 68 -8.32 4.90 -6.63
C ALA A 68 -9.32 4.13 -5.76
N GLU A 69 -10.11 3.27 -6.39
CA GLU A 69 -11.01 2.35 -5.74
C GLU A 69 -10.27 1.08 -5.31
N VAL A 70 -10.74 0.45 -4.24
CA VAL A 70 -10.29 -0.88 -3.85
C VAL A 70 -10.94 -1.90 -4.80
N LEU A 71 -10.15 -2.84 -5.31
CA LEU A 71 -10.66 -3.91 -6.16
C LEU A 71 -11.69 -4.74 -5.38
N PRO A 72 -12.77 -5.22 -6.03
CA PRO A 72 -13.84 -5.96 -5.36
C PRO A 72 -13.36 -7.22 -4.61
N GLU A 73 -12.27 -7.82 -5.05
CA GLU A 73 -11.71 -9.03 -4.45
C GLU A 73 -10.78 -8.76 -3.26
N SER A 74 -10.47 -7.49 -2.98
CA SER A 74 -9.60 -7.09 -1.87
C SER A 74 -10.33 -7.17 -0.53
N ASP A 75 -9.55 -7.25 0.54
CA ASP A 75 -10.06 -7.19 1.92
C ASP A 75 -10.61 -5.78 2.23
N GLU A 76 -11.90 -5.59 1.98
CA GLU A 76 -12.56 -4.30 2.11
C GLU A 76 -12.59 -3.80 3.56
N VAL A 77 -12.73 -4.69 4.53
CA VAL A 77 -12.74 -4.32 5.96
C VAL A 77 -11.40 -3.73 6.35
N THR A 78 -10.30 -4.43 6.04
CA THR A 78 -8.95 -3.94 6.32
C THR A 78 -8.65 -2.66 5.56
N ALA A 79 -9.00 -2.58 4.28
CA ALA A 79 -8.77 -1.39 3.48
C ALA A 79 -9.52 -0.16 4.02
N SER A 80 -10.80 -0.34 4.39
CA SER A 80 -11.62 0.73 4.98
C SER A 80 -11.11 1.15 6.35
N PHE A 81 -10.64 0.20 7.17
CA PHE A 81 -10.02 0.47 8.46
C PHE A 81 -8.75 1.30 8.34
N ILE A 82 -7.82 0.88 7.48
CA ILE A 82 -6.57 1.61 7.25
C ILE A 82 -6.88 3.02 6.70
N ARG A 83 -7.82 3.13 5.77
CA ARG A 83 -8.25 4.40 5.19
C ARG A 83 -8.83 5.34 6.25
N ALA A 84 -9.63 4.80 7.17
CA ALA A 84 -10.21 5.56 8.27
C ALA A 84 -9.14 6.04 9.27
N ALA A 85 -8.12 5.22 9.54
CA ALA A 85 -7.01 5.60 10.40
C ALA A 85 -6.03 6.58 9.72
N ALA A 86 -5.81 6.45 8.42
CA ALA A 86 -4.90 7.30 7.66
C ALA A 86 -5.39 8.75 7.54
N LYS A 87 -6.72 8.97 7.50
CA LYS A 87 -7.32 10.32 7.37
C LYS A 87 -6.66 11.17 6.27
N GLU A 88 -5.78 12.07 6.68
CA GLU A 88 -5.06 13.02 5.81
C GLU A 88 -3.72 12.46 5.31
N SER A 89 -3.26 11.33 5.85
CA SER A 89 -2.02 10.66 5.42
C SER A 89 -2.25 9.92 4.10
N VAL A 90 -2.48 10.68 3.06
CA VAL A 90 -2.88 10.20 1.75
C VAL A 90 -1.92 10.77 0.72
N TYR A 91 -1.31 9.89 -0.08
CA TYR A 91 -0.27 10.25 -1.03
C TYR A 91 -0.49 9.56 -2.37
N THR A 92 0.00 10.18 -3.43
CA THR A 92 0.06 9.59 -4.77
C THR A 92 1.51 9.50 -5.23
N LEU A 93 1.98 8.29 -5.53
CA LEU A 93 3.18 8.08 -6.32
C LEU A 93 2.79 8.20 -7.79
N LYS A 94 3.18 9.32 -8.40
CA LYS A 94 2.88 9.62 -9.78
C LYS A 94 4.09 9.38 -10.66
N VAL A 95 3.88 8.62 -11.73
CA VAL A 95 4.91 8.31 -12.73
C VAL A 95 4.38 8.71 -14.11
N GLU A 96 5.11 9.56 -14.80
CA GLU A 96 4.73 10.05 -16.13
C GLU A 96 4.83 8.93 -17.19
N ASN A 97 4.09 9.10 -18.29
CA ASN A 97 4.17 8.16 -19.41
C ASN A 97 5.60 8.07 -19.96
N ASN A 98 5.99 6.87 -20.34
CA ASN A 98 7.31 6.56 -20.92
C ASN A 98 8.49 6.80 -19.95
N PHE A 99 8.24 6.83 -18.66
CA PHE A 99 9.30 6.89 -17.64
C PHE A 99 10.12 5.60 -17.67
N VAL A 100 11.44 5.73 -17.77
CA VAL A 100 12.38 4.59 -17.75
C VAL A 100 13.50 4.90 -16.75
N SER A 101 13.77 3.96 -15.87
CA SER A 101 14.91 4.02 -14.96
C SER A 101 15.66 2.69 -14.95
N ASN A 102 16.98 2.77 -15.18
CA ASN A 102 17.87 1.60 -15.07
C ASN A 102 18.29 1.32 -13.62
N SER A 103 18.08 2.29 -12.73
CA SER A 103 18.35 2.16 -11.30
C SER A 103 17.06 2.07 -10.51
N PRO A 104 17.04 1.29 -9.43
CA PRO A 104 15.87 1.21 -8.58
C PRO A 104 15.44 2.57 -8.02
N ILE A 105 14.15 2.82 -8.03
CA ILE A 105 13.53 3.94 -7.33
C ILE A 105 13.14 3.45 -5.95
N VAL A 106 13.56 4.15 -4.91
CA VAL A 106 13.30 3.79 -3.51
C VAL A 106 12.33 4.79 -2.90
N LEU A 107 11.22 4.29 -2.38
CA LEU A 107 10.28 5.02 -1.55
C LEU A 107 10.46 4.57 -0.11
N ASP A 108 11.14 5.39 0.68
CA ASP A 108 11.30 5.17 2.12
C ASP A 108 10.09 5.75 2.87
N ILE A 109 9.51 4.94 3.74
CA ILE A 109 8.36 5.25 4.60
C ILE A 109 8.82 5.04 6.04
N ASP A 110 9.12 6.14 6.74
CA ASP A 110 9.44 6.12 8.16
C ASP A 110 8.17 6.32 8.99
N THR A 111 7.79 5.28 9.72
CA THR A 111 6.55 5.24 10.52
C THR A 111 6.66 5.95 11.86
N GLY A 112 7.89 6.31 12.28
CA GLY A 112 8.14 6.85 13.62
C GLY A 112 7.92 5.83 14.73
N ASP A 113 7.46 6.31 15.89
CA ASP A 113 7.29 5.52 17.12
C ASP A 113 5.83 5.48 17.66
N SER A 114 4.91 6.07 16.93
CA SER A 114 3.48 6.08 17.25
C SER A 114 2.71 5.26 16.22
N ASN A 115 1.46 4.87 16.54
CA ASN A 115 0.60 4.24 15.53
C ASN A 115 0.62 5.06 14.25
N CYS A 116 0.85 4.40 13.12
CA CYS A 116 1.01 5.03 11.83
C CYS A 116 0.02 4.43 10.82
N ALA A 117 -0.53 5.26 9.96
CA ALA A 117 -1.33 4.77 8.84
C ALA A 117 -1.14 5.65 7.62
N LEU A 118 -1.12 5.03 6.45
CA LEU A 118 -1.12 5.76 5.19
C LEU A 118 -1.88 5.03 4.09
N HIS A 119 -2.42 5.84 3.18
CA HIS A 119 -2.97 5.39 1.92
C HIS A 119 -2.10 5.94 0.78
N LEU A 120 -1.40 5.06 0.08
CA LEU A 120 -0.59 5.38 -1.09
C LEU A 120 -1.33 4.94 -2.37
N THR A 121 -1.56 5.87 -3.27
CA THR A 121 -2.07 5.57 -4.61
C THR A 121 -0.92 5.48 -5.60
N LEU A 122 -0.88 4.43 -6.39
CA LEU A 122 0.03 4.30 -7.53
C LEU A 122 -0.67 4.82 -8.80
N ASP A 123 -0.21 5.93 -9.33
CA ASP A 123 -0.64 6.46 -10.63
C ASP A 123 0.53 6.35 -11.62
N ILE A 124 0.69 5.14 -12.17
CA ILE A 124 1.79 4.83 -13.07
C ILE A 124 1.33 4.97 -14.52
N GLY A 125 2.02 5.80 -15.25
CA GLY A 125 1.78 6.09 -16.66
C GLY A 125 1.94 4.86 -17.57
N ARG A 126 1.73 5.06 -18.85
CA ARG A 126 1.87 4.01 -19.88
C ARG A 126 3.32 3.88 -20.33
N ASN A 127 3.70 2.67 -20.75
CA ASN A 127 5.02 2.35 -21.31
C ASN A 127 6.17 2.73 -20.35
N CYS A 128 5.97 2.61 -19.03
CA CYS A 128 7.01 2.82 -18.06
C CYS A 128 7.83 1.53 -17.89
N GLU A 129 9.14 1.67 -17.58
CA GLU A 129 9.99 0.53 -17.26
C GLU A 129 10.92 0.90 -16.11
N PHE A 130 10.68 0.32 -14.91
CA PHE A 130 11.49 0.61 -13.73
C PHE A 130 11.29 -0.43 -12.62
N GLU A 131 12.15 -0.35 -11.61
CA GLU A 131 12.03 -1.06 -10.35
C GLU A 131 11.63 -0.08 -9.23
N LEU A 132 10.60 -0.43 -8.47
CA LEU A 132 10.15 0.30 -7.28
C LEU A 132 10.42 -0.53 -6.04
N ILE A 133 11.21 0.01 -5.12
CA ILE A 133 11.44 -0.56 -3.80
C ILE A 133 10.74 0.34 -2.78
N THR A 134 9.69 -0.16 -2.15
CA THR A 134 9.03 0.53 -1.04
C THR A 134 9.56 -0.05 0.27
N GLN A 135 10.25 0.76 1.06
CA GLN A 135 10.76 0.38 2.38
C GLN A 135 9.89 0.99 3.48
N ILE A 136 9.39 0.15 4.38
CA ILE A 136 8.62 0.58 5.55
C ILE A 136 9.48 0.27 6.76
N SER A 137 9.88 1.30 7.52
CA SER A 137 10.72 1.18 8.70
C SER A 137 10.20 2.04 9.84
N GLY A 138 10.69 1.79 11.05
CA GLY A 138 10.35 2.53 12.26
C GLY A 138 9.87 1.62 13.38
N ALA A 139 9.50 2.24 14.52
CA ALA A 139 9.15 1.56 15.76
C ALA A 139 7.64 1.72 16.11
N ALA A 140 6.79 2.02 15.14
CA ALA A 140 5.36 2.16 15.36
C ALA A 140 4.74 0.87 15.95
N PRO A 141 3.98 0.96 17.04
CA PRO A 141 3.28 -0.20 17.61
C PRO A 141 2.29 -0.84 16.64
N TRP A 142 1.73 -0.05 15.75
CA TRP A 142 0.87 -0.50 14.67
C TRP A 142 1.07 0.35 13.43
N THR A 143 1.22 -0.30 12.29
CA THR A 143 1.32 0.33 10.97
C THR A 143 0.24 -0.21 10.04
N GLY A 144 -0.64 0.67 9.56
CA GLY A 144 -1.60 0.41 8.51
C GLY A 144 -1.12 0.95 7.18
N PHE A 145 -0.93 0.08 6.18
CA PHE A 145 -0.47 0.47 4.86
C PHE A 145 -1.44 -0.01 3.79
N LEU A 146 -2.14 0.93 3.17
CA LEU A 146 -3.03 0.68 2.03
C LEU A 146 -2.36 1.22 0.75
N ARG A 147 -2.20 0.34 -0.24
CA ARG A 147 -1.85 0.75 -1.60
C ARG A 147 -3.01 0.47 -2.54
N THR A 148 -3.38 1.47 -3.31
CA THR A 148 -4.37 1.34 -4.39
C THR A 148 -3.79 1.91 -5.66
N GLY A 149 -4.52 1.81 -6.76
CA GLY A 149 -4.17 2.53 -7.98
C GLY A 149 -4.01 1.66 -9.19
N ARG A 150 -3.24 2.17 -10.14
CA ARG A 150 -3.15 1.58 -11.47
C ARG A 150 -1.73 1.63 -12.00
N ILE A 151 -1.37 0.56 -12.72
CA ILE A 151 -0.17 0.48 -13.57
C ILE A 151 -0.65 0.60 -15.02
N GLY A 152 -0.13 1.58 -15.74
CA GLY A 152 -0.56 1.91 -17.09
C GLY A 152 -0.21 0.86 -18.13
N ASP A 153 -0.90 0.92 -19.29
CA ASP A 153 -0.76 -0.04 -20.37
C ASP A 153 0.69 -0.14 -20.87
N GLY A 154 1.16 -1.34 -21.18
CA GLY A 154 2.48 -1.61 -21.73
C GLY A 154 3.65 -1.37 -20.75
N SER A 155 3.38 -1.12 -19.48
CA SER A 155 4.44 -0.86 -18.50
C SER A 155 5.04 -2.15 -17.94
N ILE A 156 6.33 -2.10 -17.61
CA ILE A 156 7.09 -3.18 -16.95
C ILE A 156 7.53 -2.67 -15.59
N LEU A 157 7.01 -3.28 -14.53
CA LEU A 157 7.29 -2.89 -13.15
C LEU A 157 7.80 -4.08 -12.34
N ASN A 158 8.97 -3.93 -11.74
CA ASN A 158 9.42 -4.76 -10.64
C ASN A 158 9.05 -4.02 -9.33
N ASP A 159 8.07 -4.53 -8.58
CA ASP A 159 7.52 -3.89 -7.38
C ASP A 159 7.89 -4.70 -6.14
N VAL A 160 8.78 -4.20 -5.33
CA VAL A 160 9.24 -4.85 -4.10
C VAL A 160 8.84 -4.02 -2.89
N VAL A 161 8.16 -4.64 -1.93
CA VAL A 161 7.84 -4.00 -0.65
C VAL A 161 8.55 -4.71 0.48
N ILE A 162 9.34 -3.96 1.22
CA ILE A 162 10.13 -4.42 2.35
C ILE A 162 9.55 -3.77 3.62
N GLY A 163 8.90 -4.58 4.46
CA GLY A 163 8.49 -4.19 5.80
C GLY A 163 9.58 -4.58 6.79
N HIS A 164 10.34 -3.61 7.28
CA HIS A 164 11.35 -3.79 8.31
C HIS A 164 11.04 -2.85 9.48
N THR A 165 10.11 -3.29 10.34
CA THR A 165 9.74 -2.54 11.54
C THR A 165 10.43 -3.15 12.76
N ASP A 166 10.78 -2.31 13.74
CA ASP A 166 11.50 -2.78 14.93
C ASP A 166 10.61 -3.63 15.85
N THR A 167 9.29 -3.40 15.79
CA THR A 167 8.28 -4.06 16.63
C THR A 167 6.88 -3.93 16.02
N GLY A 168 5.86 -4.34 16.73
CA GLY A 168 4.47 -4.02 16.47
C GLY A 168 3.81 -4.85 15.36
N ILE A 169 2.74 -4.31 14.83
CA ILE A 169 1.87 -4.96 13.85
C ILE A 169 1.98 -4.22 12.51
N LEU A 170 2.28 -4.95 11.44
CA LEU A 170 2.18 -4.43 10.07
C LEU A 170 0.93 -5.03 9.40
N LEU A 171 -0.03 -4.16 9.12
CA LEU A 171 -1.27 -4.49 8.41
C LEU A 171 -1.24 -3.84 7.02
N ARG A 172 -1.22 -4.64 5.96
CA ARG A 172 -1.07 -4.16 4.60
C ARG A 172 -2.16 -4.69 3.67
N VAL A 173 -2.67 -3.80 2.82
CA VAL A 173 -3.54 -4.16 1.70
C VAL A 173 -3.00 -3.51 0.43
N ASP A 174 -2.80 -4.31 -0.61
CA ASP A 174 -2.55 -3.83 -1.96
C ASP A 174 -3.75 -4.17 -2.84
N SER A 175 -4.23 -3.18 -3.58
CA SER A 175 -5.38 -3.29 -4.48
C SER A 175 -5.08 -2.51 -5.75
N ILE A 176 -4.42 -3.17 -6.73
CA ILE A 176 -3.77 -2.52 -7.87
C ILE A 176 -4.31 -3.09 -9.17
N ALA A 177 -4.79 -2.22 -10.05
CA ALA A 177 -5.21 -2.57 -11.40
C ALA A 177 -4.00 -2.55 -12.35
N ILE A 178 -3.87 -3.58 -13.17
CA ILE A 178 -2.80 -3.71 -14.17
C ILE A 178 -3.40 -3.43 -15.55
N GLY A 179 -2.82 -2.50 -16.28
CA GLY A 179 -3.21 -2.14 -17.64
C GLY A 179 -2.92 -3.24 -18.64
N ARG A 180 -3.46 -3.05 -19.85
CA ARG A 180 -3.26 -3.99 -20.96
C ARG A 180 -1.78 -4.09 -21.33
N ASP A 181 -1.31 -5.31 -21.60
CA ASP A 181 0.07 -5.63 -21.98
C ASP A 181 1.13 -5.19 -20.94
N ALA A 182 0.72 -4.78 -19.74
CA ALA A 182 1.64 -4.47 -18.68
C ALA A 182 2.13 -5.76 -17.99
N GLN A 183 3.36 -5.72 -17.47
CA GLN A 183 4.00 -6.80 -16.74
C GLN A 183 4.40 -6.33 -15.36
N VAL A 184 4.02 -7.08 -14.33
CA VAL A 184 4.37 -6.79 -12.95
C VAL A 184 5.02 -8.00 -12.31
N LYS A 185 6.20 -7.79 -11.71
CA LYS A 185 6.84 -8.76 -10.81
C LYS A 185 6.77 -8.18 -9.41
N ALA A 186 5.92 -8.76 -8.57
CA ALA A 186 5.73 -8.30 -7.20
C ALA A 186 6.51 -9.17 -6.21
N GLY A 187 7.25 -8.54 -5.31
CA GLY A 187 7.95 -9.17 -4.20
C GLY A 187 7.58 -8.57 -2.86
N THR A 188 7.54 -9.37 -1.81
CA THR A 188 7.29 -8.91 -0.45
C THR A 188 8.25 -9.55 0.52
N VAL A 189 8.89 -8.74 1.34
CA VAL A 189 9.71 -9.15 2.48
C VAL A 189 9.15 -8.50 3.74
N SER A 190 9.03 -9.26 4.82
CA SER A 190 8.64 -8.72 6.12
C SER A 190 9.57 -9.26 7.20
N SER A 191 10.09 -8.36 8.04
CA SER A 191 10.96 -8.68 9.15
C SER A 191 10.76 -7.71 10.32
N GLY A 192 11.09 -8.12 11.53
CA GLY A 192 11.03 -7.28 12.73
C GLY A 192 9.66 -7.18 13.38
N SER A 193 8.58 -7.07 12.63
CA SER A 193 7.22 -7.00 13.16
C SER A 193 6.87 -8.22 14.01
N GLU A 194 6.18 -8.03 15.13
CA GLU A 194 5.60 -9.12 15.91
C GLU A 194 4.54 -9.88 15.12
N ARG A 195 3.78 -9.17 14.29
CA ARG A 195 2.77 -9.74 13.41
C ARG A 195 2.71 -8.96 12.11
N THR A 196 2.60 -9.70 11.02
CA THR A 196 2.32 -9.13 9.70
C THR A 196 1.11 -9.83 9.09
N LYS A 197 0.16 -9.03 8.59
CA LYS A 197 -0.88 -9.50 7.69
C LYS A 197 -0.84 -8.66 6.44
N ALA A 198 -0.78 -9.31 5.29
CA ALA A 198 -0.83 -8.66 3.99
C ALA A 198 -1.87 -9.36 3.09
N ASP A 199 -2.76 -8.58 2.50
CA ASP A 199 -3.63 -8.99 1.38
C ASP A 199 -3.17 -8.24 0.12
N LEU A 200 -2.74 -8.99 -0.88
CA LEU A 200 -2.13 -8.44 -2.09
C LEU A 200 -2.97 -8.85 -3.30
N ARG A 201 -3.59 -7.87 -3.94
CA ARG A 201 -4.44 -8.07 -5.12
C ARG A 201 -3.96 -7.24 -6.30
N TYR A 202 -3.60 -7.94 -7.35
CA TYR A 202 -3.25 -7.37 -8.63
C TYR A 202 -4.24 -7.89 -9.66
N LYS A 203 -5.03 -7.02 -10.26
CA LYS A 203 -6.06 -7.39 -11.23
C LYS A 203 -5.68 -6.92 -12.62
N MET A 204 -5.55 -7.85 -13.53
CA MET A 204 -5.37 -7.55 -14.95
C MET A 204 -6.68 -7.06 -15.57
N GLY A 205 -6.62 -6.07 -16.44
CA GLY A 205 -7.77 -5.53 -17.15
C GLY A 205 -8.44 -6.58 -18.04
N GLU A 206 -9.76 -6.51 -18.18
CA GLU A 206 -10.60 -7.55 -18.82
C GLU A 206 -10.47 -7.66 -20.35
N THR A 207 -9.65 -6.90 -21.03
CA THR A 207 -9.58 -6.93 -22.49
C THR A 207 -8.18 -7.19 -23.01
N GLY A 208 -7.97 -8.37 -23.58
CA GLY A 208 -6.87 -8.64 -24.48
C GLY A 208 -5.67 -9.40 -23.94
N GLY A 209 -5.80 -10.14 -22.86
CA GLY A 209 -4.79 -11.13 -22.48
C GLY A 209 -4.95 -12.39 -23.34
N HIS A 210 -4.11 -12.60 -24.36
CA HIS A 210 -3.82 -13.91 -24.95
C HIS A 210 -2.64 -14.51 -24.24
#